data_4c47868a1a5a2e1520d15fde2bc4dfbb
#
_entry.id   4c47868a1a5a2e1520d15fde2bc4dfbb
#
_cell.length_a   1.000
_cell.length_b   1.000
_cell.length_c   1.000
_cell.angle_alpha   90.00
_cell.angle_beta   90.00
_cell.angle_gamma   90.00
#
_symmetry.space_group_name_H-M   'P 1'
#
loop_
_entity.id
_entity.type
_entity.pdbx_description
1 polymer ?
#
loop_
_entity_poly.entity_id
_entity_poly.type
_entity_poly.pdbx_seq_one_letter_code
_entity_poly.pdbx_strand_id
1 'polypeptide(L)'
;MGLKEDVGNFAMAMIGPWIFIGMAVAHFPQAFMSIVFSGQYSRLLSPSEFLAVAFGQFWGTVGPEIKEDFKPRVVPVLEGRVRDGKIVQEPVSEPISGVVMEVGAGSGMWTDVLAGFTAVGSSDSGAADGPTSNLRKRKTDASDGSITKIYGVEPNEISAASLRKRVNDLGLDGIYEVVPVGIEEVTDPTAWNGQIPEGSLDCIVCVCCLCSIPDQEKNIQYLYKLLKPGGRWYIHEHVKVTRGGILLSLYQAYVGFFHGMVMGGCQLRRSTLQNILAAGPFSEVNVGQPADQAGYEVIPWVMGVLKKK
;
A
#
# COMPACT_ATOMS: atom_id res chain seq x y z
N MET A 1 28.88 -13.54 -2.53
CA MET A 1 28.39 -13.17 -1.19
C MET A 1 29.15 -14.01 -0.17
N GLY A 2 29.74 -13.40 0.86
CA GLY A 2 30.55 -14.12 1.84
C GLY A 2 29.67 -14.65 2.99
N LEU A 3 30.06 -15.78 3.61
CA LEU A 3 29.34 -16.42 4.73
C LEU A 3 28.94 -15.43 5.85
N LYS A 4 29.77 -14.41 6.12
CA LYS A 4 29.48 -13.36 7.11
C LYS A 4 28.30 -12.48 6.71
N GLU A 5 28.16 -12.18 5.42
CA GLU A 5 27.05 -11.37 4.85
C GLU A 5 25.75 -12.17 4.91
N ASP A 6 25.78 -13.45 4.57
CA ASP A 6 24.61 -14.33 4.65
C ASP A 6 24.10 -14.50 6.09
N VAL A 7 25.03 -14.66 7.06
CA VAL A 7 24.68 -14.73 8.49
C VAL A 7 24.10 -13.40 8.99
N GLY A 8 24.67 -12.27 8.57
CA GLY A 8 24.17 -10.94 8.91
C GLY A 8 22.74 -10.71 8.39
N ASN A 9 22.50 -11.04 7.12
CA ASN A 9 21.17 -10.91 6.50
C ASN A 9 20.14 -11.82 7.18
N PHE A 10 20.51 -13.06 7.50
CA PHE A 10 19.66 -13.97 8.25
C PHE A 10 19.31 -13.40 9.65
N ALA A 11 20.31 -12.91 10.38
CA ALA A 11 20.08 -12.31 11.69
C ALA A 11 19.14 -11.10 11.60
N MET A 12 19.32 -10.22 10.59
CA MET A 12 18.44 -9.09 10.36
C MET A 12 17.02 -9.51 9.98
N ALA A 13 16.83 -10.56 9.19
CA ALA A 13 15.51 -11.09 8.88
C ALA A 13 14.78 -11.59 10.14
N MET A 14 15.51 -12.17 11.10
CA MET A 14 14.93 -12.63 12.38
C MET A 14 14.66 -11.48 13.36
N ILE A 15 15.58 -10.53 13.49
CA ILE A 15 15.53 -9.47 14.51
C ILE A 15 14.76 -8.23 14.00
N GLY A 16 14.81 -7.96 12.70
CA GLY A 16 14.22 -6.77 12.08
C GLY A 16 12.75 -6.52 12.47
N PRO A 17 11.86 -7.52 12.46
CA PRO A 17 10.49 -7.33 12.91
C PRO A 17 10.37 -6.86 14.37
N TRP A 18 11.26 -7.30 15.25
CA TRP A 18 11.29 -6.87 16.66
C TRP A 18 11.83 -5.45 16.82
N ILE A 19 12.83 -5.07 16.02
CA ILE A 19 13.29 -3.67 15.97
C ILE A 19 12.13 -2.76 15.56
N PHE A 20 11.37 -3.16 14.54
CA PHE A 20 10.23 -2.40 14.03
C PHE A 20 9.10 -2.28 15.08
N ILE A 21 8.78 -3.38 15.79
CA ILE A 21 7.87 -3.38 16.94
C ILE A 21 8.39 -2.44 18.04
N GLY A 22 9.68 -2.52 18.38
CA GLY A 22 10.31 -1.66 19.38
C GLY A 22 10.22 -0.17 19.02
N MET A 23 10.44 0.17 17.76
CA MET A 23 10.27 1.54 17.24
C MET A 23 8.83 2.03 17.39
N ALA A 24 7.82 1.20 17.13
CA ALA A 24 6.41 1.56 17.33
C ALA A 24 6.08 1.79 18.81
N VAL A 25 6.55 0.91 19.70
CA VAL A 25 6.36 1.03 21.15
C VAL A 25 7.05 2.29 21.69
N ALA A 26 8.19 2.69 21.12
CA ALA A 26 8.89 3.92 21.50
C ALA A 26 8.06 5.21 21.30
N HIS A 27 6.98 5.16 20.48
CA HIS A 27 6.05 6.27 20.28
C HIS A 27 4.91 6.33 21.32
N PHE A 28 4.80 5.34 22.23
CA PHE A 28 3.75 5.33 23.24
C PHE A 28 3.77 6.55 24.18
N PRO A 29 4.92 7.01 24.69
CA PRO A 29 4.96 8.24 25.48
C PRO A 29 4.46 9.48 24.70
N GLN A 30 4.83 9.59 23.44
CA GLN A 30 4.38 10.68 22.56
C GLN A 30 2.86 10.62 22.32
N ALA A 31 2.32 9.42 22.07
CA ALA A 31 0.88 9.21 21.93
C ALA A 31 0.12 9.59 23.18
N PHE A 32 0.62 9.17 24.35
CA PHE A 32 0.04 9.51 25.65
C PHE A 32 -0.01 11.04 25.83
N MET A 33 1.11 11.71 25.63
CA MET A 33 1.19 13.18 25.76
C MET A 33 0.28 13.89 24.76
N SER A 34 0.21 13.44 23.53
CA SER A 34 -0.68 13.98 22.49
C SER A 34 -2.15 13.91 22.92
N ILE A 35 -2.59 12.76 23.45
CA ILE A 35 -3.96 12.56 23.95
C ILE A 35 -4.24 13.49 25.14
N VAL A 36 -3.30 13.60 26.08
CA VAL A 36 -3.45 14.46 27.26
C VAL A 36 -3.56 15.92 26.86
N PHE A 37 -2.67 16.43 26.00
CA PHE A 37 -2.68 17.83 25.56
C PHE A 37 -3.87 18.20 24.66
N SER A 38 -4.41 17.21 23.91
CA SER A 38 -5.62 17.43 23.11
C SER A 38 -6.93 17.30 23.90
N GLY A 39 -6.88 16.92 25.18
CA GLY A 39 -8.04 16.74 26.03
C GLY A 39 -8.90 15.50 25.68
N GLN A 40 -8.35 14.58 24.86
CA GLN A 40 -9.08 13.38 24.38
C GLN A 40 -8.92 12.20 25.34
N TYR A 41 -9.12 12.42 26.63
CA TYR A 41 -8.84 11.42 27.69
C TYR A 41 -9.59 10.08 27.53
N SER A 42 -10.75 10.09 26.85
CA SER A 42 -11.49 8.84 26.54
C SER A 42 -10.64 7.82 25.79
N ARG A 43 -9.71 8.28 24.95
CA ARG A 43 -8.80 7.40 24.19
C ARG A 43 -7.80 6.65 25.06
N LEU A 44 -7.49 7.15 26.26
CA LEU A 44 -6.64 6.44 27.23
C LEU A 44 -7.37 5.26 27.89
N LEU A 45 -8.71 5.27 27.86
CA LEU A 45 -9.55 4.21 28.42
C LEU A 45 -9.81 3.09 27.40
N SER A 46 -9.48 3.33 26.13
CA SER A 46 -9.62 2.35 25.05
C SER A 46 -8.23 1.96 24.52
N PRO A 47 -7.74 0.74 24.80
CA PRO A 47 -6.45 0.27 24.29
C PRO A 47 -6.33 0.36 22.77
N SER A 48 -7.41 0.06 22.04
CA SER A 48 -7.42 0.13 20.57
C SER A 48 -7.28 1.56 20.05
N GLU A 49 -7.93 2.55 20.68
CA GLU A 49 -7.79 3.95 20.28
C GLU A 49 -6.41 4.52 20.64
N PHE A 50 -5.87 4.15 21.81
CA PHE A 50 -4.51 4.51 22.18
C PHE A 50 -3.49 3.98 21.17
N LEU A 51 -3.59 2.68 20.84
CA LEU A 51 -2.70 2.04 19.86
C LEU A 51 -2.85 2.64 18.46
N ALA A 52 -4.06 3.05 18.07
CA ALA A 52 -4.28 3.73 16.79
C ALA A 52 -3.57 5.10 16.74
N VAL A 53 -3.60 5.88 17.84
CA VAL A 53 -2.86 7.15 17.93
C VAL A 53 -1.34 6.88 17.89
N ALA A 54 -0.86 5.90 18.64
CA ALA A 54 0.57 5.55 18.69
C ALA A 54 1.06 5.08 17.32
N PHE A 55 0.30 4.23 16.63
CA PHE A 55 0.61 3.79 15.28
C PHE A 55 0.62 4.96 14.28
N GLY A 56 -0.36 5.86 14.36
CA GLY A 56 -0.40 7.04 13.48
C GLY A 56 0.85 7.92 13.61
N GLN A 57 1.34 8.13 14.84
CA GLN A 57 2.56 8.89 15.10
C GLN A 57 3.83 8.17 14.64
N PHE A 58 3.92 6.87 14.94
CA PHE A 58 4.99 6.01 14.44
C PHE A 58 5.05 6.05 12.91
N TRP A 59 3.92 5.81 12.24
CA TRP A 59 3.85 5.79 10.78
C TRP A 59 4.13 7.15 10.15
N GLY A 60 3.71 8.23 10.81
CA GLY A 60 4.03 9.59 10.40
C GLY A 60 5.53 9.90 10.44
N THR A 61 6.27 9.25 11.35
CA THR A 61 7.72 9.43 11.52
C THR A 61 8.52 8.54 10.55
N VAL A 62 8.20 7.24 10.49
CA VAL A 62 9.00 6.27 9.72
C VAL A 62 8.48 6.07 8.29
N GLY A 63 7.23 6.42 8.02
CA GLY A 63 6.59 6.25 6.71
C GLY A 63 7.38 6.85 5.55
N PRO A 64 7.94 8.08 5.67
CA PRO A 64 8.77 8.66 4.60
C PRO A 64 10.00 7.80 4.25
N GLU A 65 10.69 7.21 5.22
CA GLU A 65 11.83 6.33 4.99
C GLU A 65 11.38 5.02 4.34
N ILE A 66 10.33 4.40 4.86
CA ILE A 66 9.73 3.18 4.29
C ILE A 66 9.30 3.41 2.84
N LYS A 67 8.74 4.58 2.53
CA LYS A 67 8.38 4.95 1.16
C LYS A 67 9.60 4.92 0.23
N GLU A 68 10.70 5.54 0.62
CA GLU A 68 11.92 5.56 -0.20
C GLU A 68 12.50 4.15 -0.38
N ASP A 69 12.43 3.28 0.64
CA ASP A 69 12.84 1.89 0.56
C ASP A 69 11.95 1.06 -0.37
N PHE A 70 10.66 1.35 -0.43
CA PHE A 70 9.70 0.62 -1.26
C PHE A 70 9.55 1.17 -2.67
N LYS A 71 9.83 2.45 -2.88
CA LYS A 71 9.71 3.13 -4.16
C LYS A 71 10.42 2.41 -5.32
N PRO A 72 11.64 1.83 -5.14
CA PRO A 72 12.29 1.04 -6.19
C PRO A 72 11.51 -0.20 -6.65
N ARG A 73 10.54 -0.69 -5.85
CA ARG A 73 9.66 -1.82 -6.18
C ARG A 73 8.27 -1.35 -6.61
N VAL A 74 7.71 -0.38 -5.90
CA VAL A 74 6.35 0.13 -6.17
C VAL A 74 6.27 0.84 -7.51
N VAL A 75 7.24 1.70 -7.86
CA VAL A 75 7.23 2.41 -9.15
C VAL A 75 7.25 1.43 -10.33
N PRO A 76 8.14 0.43 -10.41
CA PRO A 76 8.07 -0.59 -11.47
C PRO A 76 6.75 -1.38 -11.50
N VAL A 77 6.11 -1.64 -10.35
CA VAL A 77 4.78 -2.25 -10.33
C VAL A 77 3.77 -1.36 -11.04
N LEU A 78 3.72 -0.06 -10.71
CA LEU A 78 2.80 0.90 -11.33
C LEU A 78 3.08 1.13 -12.83
N GLU A 79 4.34 0.99 -13.24
CA GLU A 79 4.76 1.04 -14.65
C GLU A 79 4.51 -0.26 -15.42
N GLY A 80 3.98 -1.31 -14.77
CA GLY A 80 3.78 -2.62 -15.40
C GLY A 80 5.08 -3.39 -15.68
N ARG A 81 6.19 -3.02 -15.07
CA ARG A 81 7.53 -3.58 -15.27
C ARG A 81 7.89 -4.67 -14.26
N VAL A 82 6.92 -5.51 -13.89
CA VAL A 82 7.16 -6.66 -13.02
C VAL A 82 6.64 -7.92 -13.67
N ARG A 83 7.51 -8.94 -13.81
CA ARG A 83 7.19 -10.28 -14.28
C ARG A 83 7.52 -11.29 -13.19
N ASP A 84 6.52 -11.96 -12.64
CA ASP A 84 6.69 -12.99 -11.60
C ASP A 84 7.58 -12.55 -10.41
N GLY A 85 7.40 -11.30 -9.95
CA GLY A 85 8.20 -10.71 -8.87
C GLY A 85 9.58 -10.18 -9.28
N LYS A 86 9.93 -10.20 -10.58
CA LYS A 86 11.18 -9.64 -11.11
C LYS A 86 10.92 -8.32 -11.79
N ILE A 87 11.69 -7.29 -11.43
CA ILE A 87 11.69 -6.01 -12.14
C ILE A 87 12.38 -6.21 -13.50
N VAL A 88 11.71 -5.75 -14.56
CA VAL A 88 12.20 -5.81 -15.94
C VAL A 88 12.29 -4.42 -16.55
N GLN A 89 13.07 -4.28 -17.65
CA GLN A 89 13.27 -2.97 -18.28
C GLN A 89 12.02 -2.51 -19.05
N GLU A 90 11.42 -3.42 -19.82
CA GLU A 90 10.23 -3.10 -20.62
C GLU A 90 8.95 -3.53 -19.87
N PRO A 91 7.87 -2.76 -19.99
CA PRO A 91 6.58 -3.16 -19.44
C PRO A 91 6.11 -4.50 -20.00
N VAL A 92 5.61 -5.35 -19.13
CA VAL A 92 4.99 -6.64 -19.45
C VAL A 92 3.50 -6.63 -19.18
N SER A 93 3.03 -5.65 -18.40
CA SER A 93 1.63 -5.31 -18.20
C SER A 93 1.44 -3.83 -18.54
N GLU A 94 0.21 -3.41 -18.77
CA GLU A 94 -0.08 -1.99 -19.01
C GLU A 94 0.26 -1.14 -17.77
N PRO A 95 0.85 0.06 -17.92
CA PRO A 95 1.03 1.01 -16.83
C PRO A 95 -0.30 1.46 -16.22
N ILE A 96 -0.24 1.96 -14.98
CA ILE A 96 -1.42 2.51 -14.30
C ILE A 96 -2.00 3.69 -15.07
N SER A 97 -3.34 3.68 -15.27
CA SER A 97 -4.04 4.72 -16.06
C SER A 97 -5.54 4.71 -15.81
N GLY A 98 -6.25 5.72 -16.31
CA GLY A 98 -7.71 5.82 -16.24
C GLY A 98 -8.21 6.15 -14.83
N VAL A 99 -9.32 5.55 -14.42
CA VAL A 99 -9.92 5.73 -13.10
C VAL A 99 -9.29 4.75 -12.11
N VAL A 100 -8.61 5.27 -11.11
CA VAL A 100 -7.79 4.51 -10.14
C VAL A 100 -8.41 4.57 -8.75
N MET A 101 -8.39 3.47 -8.03
CA MET A 101 -8.63 3.45 -6.58
C MET A 101 -7.31 3.13 -5.86
N GLU A 102 -6.88 4.01 -4.98
CA GLU A 102 -5.82 3.76 -4.00
C GLU A 102 -6.48 3.26 -2.70
N VAL A 103 -6.22 2.01 -2.33
CA VAL A 103 -6.77 1.38 -1.13
C VAL A 103 -5.83 1.62 0.05
N GLY A 104 -6.39 2.13 1.16
CA GLY A 104 -5.60 2.45 2.35
C GLY A 104 -4.62 3.60 2.08
N ALA A 105 -5.12 4.70 1.50
CA ALA A 105 -4.31 5.85 1.09
C ALA A 105 -3.56 6.52 2.27
N GLY A 106 -4.01 6.27 3.51
CA GLY A 106 -3.40 6.83 4.70
C GLY A 106 -3.36 8.35 4.67
N SER A 107 -2.25 8.92 5.05
CA SER A 107 -1.99 10.37 4.96
C SER A 107 -1.44 10.83 3.60
N GLY A 108 -1.53 9.98 2.56
CA GLY A 108 -1.09 10.30 1.21
C GLY A 108 0.37 9.96 0.92
N MET A 109 0.85 8.84 1.43
CA MET A 109 2.24 8.40 1.22
C MET A 109 2.60 8.28 -0.26
N TRP A 110 1.71 7.74 -1.09
CA TRP A 110 1.93 7.49 -2.51
C TRP A 110 1.33 8.54 -3.45
N THR A 111 0.65 9.57 -2.92
CA THR A 111 -0.06 10.59 -3.70
C THR A 111 0.84 11.29 -4.72
N ASP A 112 2.07 11.66 -4.36
CA ASP A 112 3.04 12.28 -5.28
C ASP A 112 3.56 11.32 -6.35
N VAL A 113 3.69 10.03 -6.04
CA VAL A 113 4.04 9.00 -7.02
C VAL A 113 2.90 8.84 -8.03
N LEU A 114 1.65 8.73 -7.56
CA LEU A 114 0.48 8.64 -8.42
C LEU A 114 0.28 9.92 -9.26
N ALA A 115 0.58 11.10 -8.69
CA ALA A 115 0.58 12.37 -9.42
C ALA A 115 1.47 12.33 -10.67
N GLY A 116 2.62 11.65 -10.59
CA GLY A 116 3.53 11.48 -11.73
C GLY A 116 2.95 10.72 -12.93
N PHE A 117 1.84 9.99 -12.73
CA PHE A 117 1.09 9.29 -13.78
C PHE A 117 -0.13 10.08 -14.28
N THR A 118 -0.39 11.30 -13.77
CA THR A 118 -1.46 12.19 -14.24
C THR A 118 -0.94 13.13 -15.31
N ALA A 119 -1.85 13.72 -16.09
CA ALA A 119 -1.49 14.75 -17.07
C ALA A 119 -0.90 16.01 -16.42
N VAL A 120 -1.28 16.34 -15.18
CA VAL A 120 -0.75 17.49 -14.41
C VAL A 120 0.71 17.26 -14.03
N GLY A 121 1.08 16.09 -13.55
CA GLY A 121 2.47 15.77 -13.16
C GLY A 121 3.44 15.68 -14.36
N SER A 122 2.92 15.48 -15.56
CA SER A 122 3.75 15.44 -16.78
C SER A 122 4.12 16.83 -17.33
N SER A 123 3.44 17.90 -16.92
CA SER A 123 3.65 19.27 -17.41
C SER A 123 4.65 20.09 -16.58
N ASP A 124 4.86 19.77 -15.31
CA ASP A 124 5.58 20.63 -14.35
C ASP A 124 7.08 20.27 -14.17
N SER A 125 7.63 19.40 -15.01
CA SER A 125 9.03 18.94 -14.89
C SER A 125 10.05 19.90 -15.54
N GLY A 126 9.87 21.21 -15.34
CA GLY A 126 10.74 22.28 -15.84
C GLY A 126 11.96 22.61 -14.97
N ALA A 127 12.07 22.09 -13.73
CA ALA A 127 13.22 22.38 -12.87
C ALA A 127 13.30 21.40 -11.70
N ALA A 128 14.14 20.37 -11.82
CA ALA A 128 14.99 19.83 -10.76
C ALA A 128 15.76 18.60 -11.28
N ASP A 129 17.09 18.67 -11.24
CA ASP A 129 17.98 17.53 -11.46
C ASP A 129 17.88 16.56 -10.25
N GLY A 130 17.15 15.45 -10.42
CA GLY A 130 17.06 14.36 -9.47
C GLY A 130 16.92 13.02 -10.21
N PRO A 131 17.17 11.86 -9.58
CA PRO A 131 17.18 10.55 -10.24
C PRO A 131 15.83 10.09 -10.84
N THR A 132 14.79 10.92 -10.81
CA THR A 132 13.50 10.72 -11.48
C THR A 132 13.50 11.17 -12.96
N SER A 133 14.63 11.64 -13.49
CA SER A 133 14.73 12.16 -14.85
C SER A 133 14.46 11.14 -15.96
N ASN A 134 14.47 9.84 -15.66
CA ASN A 134 14.22 8.78 -16.64
C ASN A 134 12.73 8.51 -16.93
N LEU A 135 11.81 9.07 -16.12
CA LEU A 135 10.36 9.05 -16.39
C LEU A 135 9.96 10.00 -17.53
N ARG A 136 10.90 10.81 -18.03
CA ARG A 136 10.70 12.03 -18.84
C ARG A 136 10.55 11.82 -20.35
N LYS A 137 10.59 10.60 -20.89
CA LYS A 137 10.67 10.39 -22.36
C LYS A 137 9.59 9.53 -22.99
N ARG A 138 8.35 9.57 -22.47
CA ARG A 138 7.19 9.16 -23.29
C ARG A 138 6.27 10.34 -23.50
N LYS A 139 6.48 11.12 -24.57
CA LYS A 139 5.40 11.81 -25.27
C LYS A 139 4.49 10.73 -25.86
N THR A 140 3.51 10.29 -25.09
CA THR A 140 2.29 9.70 -25.64
C THR A 140 1.27 10.83 -25.74
N ASP A 141 0.53 10.88 -26.82
CA ASP A 141 -0.56 11.82 -27.01
C ASP A 141 -1.44 11.86 -25.75
N ALA A 142 -1.75 13.04 -25.26
CA ALA A 142 -2.22 13.36 -23.90
C ALA A 142 -3.63 12.81 -23.51
N SER A 143 -4.10 11.73 -24.13
CA SER A 143 -5.44 11.20 -23.88
C SER A 143 -5.51 9.68 -23.60
N ASP A 144 -4.44 8.89 -23.81
CA ASP A 144 -4.60 7.43 -23.84
C ASP A 144 -3.71 6.61 -22.88
N GLY A 145 -3.14 7.19 -21.85
CA GLY A 145 -2.25 6.46 -20.93
C GLY A 145 -2.03 7.11 -19.56
N SER A 146 -2.76 8.17 -19.21
CA SER A 146 -2.62 8.85 -17.92
C SER A 146 -3.77 8.51 -16.96
N ILE A 147 -3.51 8.70 -15.65
CA ILE A 147 -4.57 8.67 -14.64
C ILE A 147 -5.47 9.88 -14.85
N THR A 148 -6.78 9.65 -14.92
CA THR A 148 -7.81 10.68 -15.10
C THR A 148 -8.56 11.00 -13.81
N LYS A 149 -8.66 10.04 -12.88
CA LYS A 149 -9.31 10.18 -11.58
C LYS A 149 -8.66 9.22 -10.58
N ILE A 150 -8.47 9.69 -9.34
CA ILE A 150 -8.03 8.86 -8.22
C ILE A 150 -9.06 8.93 -7.11
N TYR A 151 -9.47 7.78 -6.60
CA TYR A 151 -10.23 7.63 -5.36
C TYR A 151 -9.30 7.11 -4.26
N GLY A 152 -8.92 7.95 -3.30
CA GLY A 152 -8.10 7.56 -2.15
C GLY A 152 -8.99 7.11 -1.00
N VAL A 153 -9.12 5.80 -0.80
CA VAL A 153 -9.96 5.21 0.24
C VAL A 153 -9.21 5.15 1.55
N GLU A 154 -9.70 5.88 2.56
CA GLU A 154 -9.08 5.97 3.89
C GLU A 154 -10.15 6.21 4.96
N PRO A 155 -10.56 5.19 5.73
CA PRO A 155 -11.63 5.32 6.71
C PRO A 155 -11.22 6.09 7.97
N ASN A 156 -9.93 6.25 8.26
CA ASN A 156 -9.48 7.02 9.41
C ASN A 156 -9.59 8.51 9.13
N GLU A 157 -10.42 9.23 9.87
CA GLU A 157 -10.69 10.66 9.66
C GLU A 157 -9.44 11.54 9.76
N ILE A 158 -8.50 11.22 10.66
CA ILE A 158 -7.26 11.99 10.85
C ILE A 158 -6.35 11.81 9.63
N SER A 159 -6.21 10.56 9.17
CA SER A 159 -5.44 10.24 7.96
C SER A 159 -6.09 10.87 6.73
N ALA A 160 -7.41 10.76 6.58
CA ALA A 160 -8.16 11.34 5.47
C ALA A 160 -8.06 12.88 5.44
N ALA A 161 -8.04 13.55 6.61
CA ALA A 161 -7.81 14.99 6.68
C ALA A 161 -6.38 15.37 6.23
N SER A 162 -5.38 14.59 6.63
CA SER A 162 -4.00 14.76 6.20
C SER A 162 -3.84 14.51 4.70
N LEU A 163 -4.54 13.49 4.18
CA LEU A 163 -4.59 13.17 2.76
C LEU A 163 -5.19 14.33 1.94
N ARG A 164 -6.31 14.91 2.38
CA ARG A 164 -6.91 16.10 1.72
C ARG A 164 -5.91 17.24 1.64
N LYS A 165 -5.22 17.52 2.75
CA LYS A 165 -4.17 18.54 2.75
C LYS A 165 -3.09 18.22 1.72
N ARG A 166 -2.61 16.98 1.68
CA ARG A 166 -1.56 16.53 0.74
C ARG A 166 -2.01 16.66 -0.72
N VAL A 167 -3.26 16.30 -1.02
CA VAL A 167 -3.88 16.45 -2.34
C VAL A 167 -3.87 17.91 -2.78
N ASN A 168 -4.31 18.83 -1.90
CA ASN A 168 -4.32 20.27 -2.16
C ASN A 168 -2.90 20.82 -2.37
N ASP A 169 -1.96 20.44 -1.50
CA ASP A 169 -0.55 20.88 -1.59
C ASP A 169 0.11 20.44 -2.93
N LEU A 170 -0.38 19.37 -3.55
CA LEU A 170 0.09 18.86 -4.84
C LEU A 170 -0.73 19.35 -6.04
N GLY A 171 -1.76 20.16 -5.82
CA GLY A 171 -2.63 20.67 -6.88
C GLY A 171 -3.47 19.59 -7.59
N LEU A 172 -3.85 18.53 -6.85
CA LEU A 172 -4.60 17.38 -7.39
C LEU A 172 -6.11 17.43 -7.14
N ASP A 173 -6.65 18.53 -6.61
CA ASP A 173 -8.07 18.67 -6.20
C ASP A 173 -9.08 18.28 -7.28
N GLY A 174 -8.74 18.46 -8.55
CA GLY A 174 -9.62 18.10 -9.68
C GLY A 174 -9.55 16.63 -10.08
N ILE A 175 -8.53 15.89 -9.62
CA ILE A 175 -8.23 14.52 -10.06
C ILE A 175 -8.33 13.53 -8.89
N TYR A 176 -7.88 13.92 -7.70
CA TYR A 176 -7.84 13.06 -6.51
C TYR A 176 -9.01 13.37 -5.57
N GLU A 177 -9.86 12.39 -5.33
CA GLU A 177 -10.98 12.46 -4.39
C GLU A 177 -10.71 11.56 -3.19
N VAL A 178 -10.79 12.15 -1.98
CA VAL A 178 -10.62 11.41 -0.73
C VAL A 178 -11.95 10.79 -0.32
N VAL A 179 -11.98 9.48 -0.20
CA VAL A 179 -13.13 8.65 0.15
C VAL A 179 -12.99 8.21 1.61
N PRO A 180 -13.67 8.88 2.57
CA PRO A 180 -13.43 8.71 4.02
C PRO A 180 -14.25 7.57 4.62
N VAL A 181 -14.38 6.43 3.92
CA VAL A 181 -15.15 5.25 4.34
C VAL A 181 -14.37 3.97 4.10
N GLY A 182 -14.84 2.86 4.66
CA GLY A 182 -14.30 1.53 4.38
C GLY A 182 -14.62 1.05 2.95
N ILE A 183 -13.89 0.02 2.52
CA ILE A 183 -14.08 -0.56 1.17
C ILE A 183 -15.52 -1.03 0.98
N GLU A 184 -16.14 -1.54 2.02
CA GLU A 184 -17.51 -2.05 2.04
C GLU A 184 -18.57 -0.98 1.78
N GLU A 185 -18.23 0.29 1.98
CA GLU A 185 -19.15 1.42 1.90
C GLU A 185 -18.92 2.31 0.67
N VAL A 186 -17.89 2.06 -0.13
CA VAL A 186 -17.55 2.94 -1.28
C VAL A 186 -18.64 3.00 -2.35
N THR A 187 -19.52 1.99 -2.41
CA THR A 187 -20.66 1.94 -3.33
C THR A 187 -21.93 2.57 -2.76
N ASP A 188 -21.94 2.90 -1.47
CA ASP A 188 -23.11 3.48 -0.78
C ASP A 188 -23.05 5.02 -0.84
N PRO A 189 -23.95 5.67 -1.60
CA PRO A 189 -23.97 7.13 -1.69
C PRO A 189 -24.43 7.82 -0.39
N THR A 190 -24.94 7.07 0.58
CA THR A 190 -25.35 7.62 1.89
C THR A 190 -24.21 7.61 2.91
N ALA A 191 -23.17 6.81 2.69
CA ALA A 191 -22.02 6.71 3.59
C ALA A 191 -21.02 7.87 3.42
N TRP A 192 -20.94 8.43 2.20
CA TRP A 192 -20.07 9.56 1.87
C TRP A 192 -20.64 10.37 0.70
N ASN A 193 -20.06 11.55 0.38
CA ASN A 193 -20.57 12.43 -0.69
C ASN A 193 -20.19 11.95 -2.09
N GLY A 194 -20.42 10.66 -2.39
CA GLY A 194 -20.11 10.10 -3.70
C GLY A 194 -20.44 8.61 -3.76
N GLN A 195 -20.14 8.01 -4.89
CA GLN A 195 -20.34 6.59 -5.14
C GLN A 195 -19.31 6.08 -6.14
N ILE A 196 -18.74 4.92 -5.88
CA ILE A 196 -17.89 4.19 -6.84
C ILE A 196 -18.67 2.97 -7.31
N PRO A 197 -19.25 3.00 -8.51
CA PRO A 197 -20.06 1.88 -9.01
C PRO A 197 -19.23 0.62 -9.25
N GLU A 198 -19.87 -0.54 -9.17
CA GLU A 198 -19.27 -1.79 -9.63
C GLU A 198 -18.89 -1.69 -11.12
N GLY A 199 -17.73 -2.26 -11.49
CA GLY A 199 -17.23 -2.26 -12.85
C GLY A 199 -16.86 -0.86 -13.39
N SER A 200 -16.52 0.10 -12.52
CA SER A 200 -16.18 1.48 -12.92
C SER A 200 -14.68 1.79 -12.89
N LEU A 201 -13.86 0.98 -12.21
CA LEU A 201 -12.44 1.24 -12.06
C LEU A 201 -11.61 0.59 -13.17
N ASP A 202 -10.67 1.36 -13.70
CA ASP A 202 -9.63 0.85 -14.61
C ASP A 202 -8.49 0.19 -13.83
N CYS A 203 -8.17 0.74 -12.64
CA CYS A 203 -7.07 0.24 -11.82
C CYS A 203 -7.41 0.28 -10.32
N ILE A 204 -6.88 -0.70 -9.58
CA ILE A 204 -6.79 -0.70 -8.12
C ILE A 204 -5.33 -0.78 -7.72
N VAL A 205 -4.92 0.00 -6.73
CA VAL A 205 -3.58 0.00 -6.14
C VAL A 205 -3.67 -0.37 -4.67
N CYS A 206 -2.93 -1.39 -4.26
CA CYS A 206 -2.77 -1.79 -2.87
C CYS A 206 -1.29 -1.87 -2.53
N VAL A 207 -0.83 -0.98 -1.65
CA VAL A 207 0.55 -0.96 -1.15
C VAL A 207 0.53 -1.01 0.36
N CYS A 208 0.92 -2.14 0.96
CA CYS A 208 1.00 -2.34 2.42
C CYS A 208 -0.31 -2.06 3.18
N CYS A 209 -1.46 -2.34 2.58
CA CYS A 209 -2.76 -2.02 3.18
C CYS A 209 -3.65 -3.24 3.41
N LEU A 210 -3.66 -4.22 2.50
CA LEU A 210 -4.55 -5.39 2.60
C LEU A 210 -4.28 -6.26 3.82
N CYS A 211 -3.09 -6.16 4.39
CA CYS A 211 -2.74 -6.86 5.64
C CYS A 211 -3.53 -6.37 6.86
N SER A 212 -4.01 -5.12 6.86
CA SER A 212 -4.67 -4.47 8.00
C SER A 212 -6.18 -4.33 7.85
N ILE A 213 -6.73 -4.47 6.63
CA ILE A 213 -8.18 -4.30 6.42
C ILE A 213 -9.00 -5.36 7.17
N PRO A 214 -10.17 -5.01 7.73
CA PRO A 214 -11.08 -6.00 8.31
C PRO A 214 -11.59 -6.94 7.21
N ASP A 215 -12.06 -8.13 7.59
CA ASP A 215 -12.71 -9.10 6.68
C ASP A 215 -12.06 -9.18 5.28
N GLN A 216 -10.72 -9.39 5.25
CA GLN A 216 -9.90 -9.26 4.03
C GLN A 216 -10.51 -9.98 2.81
N GLU A 217 -10.98 -11.22 2.98
CA GLU A 217 -11.51 -12.01 1.87
C GLU A 217 -12.76 -11.35 1.25
N LYS A 218 -13.66 -10.86 2.11
CA LYS A 218 -14.88 -10.17 1.70
C LYS A 218 -14.54 -8.84 0.99
N ASN A 219 -13.64 -8.05 1.57
CA ASN A 219 -13.23 -6.79 0.99
C ASN A 219 -12.47 -6.95 -0.33
N ILE A 220 -11.66 -7.98 -0.47
CA ILE A 220 -11.01 -8.35 -1.74
C ILE A 220 -12.06 -8.71 -2.81
N GLN A 221 -13.14 -9.41 -2.45
CA GLN A 221 -14.24 -9.71 -3.37
C GLN A 221 -14.97 -8.43 -3.80
N TYR A 222 -15.17 -7.47 -2.90
CA TYR A 222 -15.74 -6.15 -3.25
C TYR A 222 -14.82 -5.40 -4.22
N LEU A 223 -13.54 -5.32 -3.92
CA LEU A 223 -12.56 -4.67 -4.81
C LEU A 223 -12.56 -5.30 -6.21
N TYR A 224 -12.63 -6.63 -6.30
CA TYR A 224 -12.70 -7.30 -7.60
C TYR A 224 -13.95 -6.90 -8.41
N LYS A 225 -15.10 -6.72 -7.76
CA LYS A 225 -16.33 -6.27 -8.42
C LYS A 225 -16.24 -4.84 -8.95
N LEU A 226 -15.49 -3.95 -8.25
CA LEU A 226 -15.31 -2.56 -8.68
C LEU A 226 -14.49 -2.43 -9.96
N LEU A 227 -13.57 -3.39 -10.25
CA LEU A 227 -12.81 -3.41 -11.49
C LEU A 227 -13.69 -3.68 -12.71
N LYS A 228 -13.46 -2.93 -13.78
CA LYS A 228 -13.97 -3.24 -15.13
C LYS A 228 -13.44 -4.60 -15.61
N PRO A 229 -14.11 -5.30 -16.56
CA PRO A 229 -13.45 -6.31 -17.37
C PRO A 229 -12.19 -5.72 -18.02
N GLY A 230 -11.06 -6.42 -17.95
CA GLY A 230 -9.76 -5.90 -18.38
C GLY A 230 -9.10 -4.91 -17.42
N GLY A 231 -9.75 -4.53 -16.32
CA GLY A 231 -9.17 -3.68 -15.27
C GLY A 231 -8.01 -4.36 -14.56
N ARG A 232 -7.12 -3.58 -13.98
CA ARG A 232 -5.82 -4.04 -13.46
C ARG A 232 -5.70 -3.79 -11.97
N TRP A 233 -5.08 -4.75 -11.27
CA TRP A 233 -4.82 -4.67 -9.83
C TRP A 233 -3.32 -4.67 -9.59
N TYR A 234 -2.79 -3.57 -9.10
CA TYR A 234 -1.38 -3.37 -8.77
C TYR A 234 -1.17 -3.63 -7.28
N ILE A 235 -0.25 -4.52 -6.95
CA ILE A 235 -0.02 -4.90 -5.55
C ILE A 235 1.45 -4.86 -5.16
N HIS A 236 1.72 -4.38 -3.95
CA HIS A 236 2.95 -4.59 -3.20
C HIS A 236 2.56 -4.85 -1.74
N GLU A 237 2.44 -6.12 -1.37
CA GLU A 237 1.86 -6.55 -0.09
C GLU A 237 2.73 -7.60 0.59
N HIS A 238 2.83 -7.56 1.91
CA HIS A 238 3.40 -8.69 2.62
C HIS A 238 2.37 -9.81 2.80
N VAL A 239 2.87 -11.02 2.91
CA VAL A 239 2.07 -12.24 2.95
C VAL A 239 2.58 -13.21 4.00
N LYS A 240 1.83 -14.29 4.25
CA LYS A 240 2.31 -15.38 5.09
C LYS A 240 3.55 -16.04 4.48
N VAL A 241 4.41 -16.55 5.33
CA VAL A 241 5.55 -17.38 4.94
C VAL A 241 5.06 -18.62 4.17
N THR A 242 5.58 -18.80 2.96
CA THR A 242 5.34 -19.98 2.11
C THR A 242 6.62 -20.76 1.81
N ARG A 243 7.80 -20.18 2.13
CA ARG A 243 9.13 -20.77 2.00
C ARG A 243 9.79 -20.83 3.38
N GLY A 244 10.87 -21.59 3.56
CA GLY A 244 11.59 -21.65 4.83
C GLY A 244 11.03 -22.63 5.88
N GLY A 245 9.96 -23.37 5.54
CA GLY A 245 9.46 -24.48 6.35
C GLY A 245 8.61 -24.09 7.56
N ILE A 246 8.27 -25.12 8.37
CA ILE A 246 7.34 -25.00 9.49
C ILE A 246 7.87 -24.08 10.61
N LEU A 247 9.17 -24.14 10.89
CA LEU A 247 9.78 -23.34 11.97
C LEU A 247 9.70 -21.84 11.69
N LEU A 248 9.96 -21.41 10.45
CA LEU A 248 9.82 -20.02 10.07
C LEU A 248 8.35 -19.57 10.10
N SER A 249 7.42 -20.44 9.69
CA SER A 249 5.97 -20.17 9.78
C SER A 249 5.51 -20.01 11.22
N LEU A 250 6.00 -20.85 12.16
CA LEU A 250 5.71 -20.71 13.58
C LEU A 250 6.33 -19.43 14.16
N TYR A 251 7.55 -19.10 13.75
CA TYR A 251 8.20 -17.87 14.15
C TYR A 251 7.43 -16.63 13.65
N GLN A 252 7.00 -16.63 12.37
CA GLN A 252 6.12 -15.58 11.86
C GLN A 252 4.82 -15.46 12.68
N ALA A 253 4.24 -16.58 13.12
CA ALA A 253 3.04 -16.56 13.97
C ALA A 253 3.31 -15.89 15.32
N TYR A 254 4.46 -16.20 15.92
CA TYR A 254 4.88 -15.62 17.20
C TYR A 254 5.13 -14.11 17.06
N VAL A 255 5.93 -13.69 16.07
CA VAL A 255 6.15 -12.27 15.76
C VAL A 255 4.83 -11.57 15.42
N GLY A 256 3.99 -12.21 14.58
CA GLY A 256 2.73 -11.66 14.10
C GLY A 256 1.72 -11.33 15.18
N PHE A 257 1.74 -12.07 16.30
CA PHE A 257 0.91 -11.79 17.46
C PHE A 257 1.22 -10.38 18.03
N PHE A 258 2.48 -10.07 18.27
CA PHE A 258 2.89 -8.75 18.80
C PHE A 258 2.80 -7.66 17.74
N HIS A 259 3.18 -7.99 16.51
CA HIS A 259 3.14 -7.06 15.39
C HIS A 259 1.72 -6.53 15.14
N GLY A 260 0.71 -7.41 15.08
CA GLY A 260 -0.68 -7.01 14.88
C GLY A 260 -1.23 -6.08 15.96
N MET A 261 -0.73 -6.18 17.20
CA MET A 261 -1.15 -5.32 18.30
C MET A 261 -0.70 -3.86 18.14
N VAL A 262 0.51 -3.63 17.63
CA VAL A 262 1.13 -2.29 17.61
C VAL A 262 1.23 -1.68 16.21
N MET A 263 0.98 -2.47 15.16
CA MET A 263 1.09 -2.08 13.76
C MET A 263 -0.28 -1.89 13.07
N GLY A 264 -1.19 -1.17 13.70
CA GLY A 264 -2.47 -0.82 13.08
C GLY A 264 -3.33 -2.02 12.64
N GLY A 265 -3.26 -3.15 13.40
CA GLY A 265 -4.01 -4.36 13.07
C GLY A 265 -3.38 -5.21 11.94
N CYS A 266 -2.18 -4.88 11.48
CA CYS A 266 -1.48 -5.59 10.42
C CYS A 266 -1.23 -7.07 10.76
N GLN A 267 -1.77 -7.99 9.97
CA GLN A 267 -1.71 -9.43 10.16
C GLN A 267 -0.70 -10.06 9.19
N LEU A 268 0.46 -10.48 9.69
CA LEU A 268 1.56 -11.03 8.88
C LEU A 268 1.23 -12.34 8.15
N ARG A 269 0.20 -13.09 8.62
CA ARG A 269 -0.11 -14.44 8.14
C ARG A 269 -1.27 -14.49 7.14
N ARG A 270 -1.61 -13.38 6.52
CA ARG A 270 -2.66 -13.35 5.50
C ARG A 270 -2.23 -14.00 4.20
N SER A 271 -3.14 -14.76 3.60
CA SER A 271 -2.98 -15.37 2.28
C SER A 271 -3.39 -14.40 1.16
N THR A 272 -2.91 -13.15 1.22
CA THR A 272 -3.41 -12.04 0.41
C THR A 272 -3.47 -12.38 -1.09
N LEU A 273 -2.39 -12.92 -1.66
CA LEU A 273 -2.38 -13.28 -3.10
C LEU A 273 -3.41 -14.37 -3.42
N GLN A 274 -3.53 -15.39 -2.57
CA GLN A 274 -4.51 -16.46 -2.78
C GLN A 274 -5.95 -15.93 -2.68
N ASN A 275 -6.20 -15.01 -1.74
CA ASN A 275 -7.51 -14.38 -1.59
C ASN A 275 -7.86 -13.50 -2.80
N ILE A 276 -6.88 -12.78 -3.36
CA ILE A 276 -7.07 -12.04 -4.62
C ILE A 276 -7.39 -13.00 -5.77
N LEU A 277 -6.62 -14.06 -5.94
CA LEU A 277 -6.84 -15.04 -7.00
C LEU A 277 -8.19 -15.79 -6.87
N ALA A 278 -8.70 -15.94 -5.65
CA ALA A 278 -10.00 -16.55 -5.37
C ALA A 278 -11.18 -15.58 -5.60
N ALA A 279 -10.95 -14.27 -5.70
CA ALA A 279 -12.03 -13.29 -5.88
C ALA A 279 -12.71 -13.37 -7.26
N GLY A 280 -11.99 -13.89 -8.27
CA GLY A 280 -12.55 -14.09 -9.61
C GLY A 280 -11.49 -14.41 -10.65
N PRO A 281 -11.88 -14.63 -11.92
CA PRO A 281 -10.96 -14.99 -12.97
C PRO A 281 -10.09 -13.81 -13.42
N PHE A 282 -8.78 -14.06 -13.55
CA PHE A 282 -7.83 -13.13 -14.14
C PHE A 282 -7.34 -13.64 -15.49
N SER A 283 -7.19 -12.74 -16.46
CA SER A 283 -6.64 -13.03 -17.79
C SER A 283 -5.11 -12.99 -17.79
N GLU A 284 -4.53 -12.26 -16.83
CA GLU A 284 -3.09 -12.10 -16.66
C GLU A 284 -2.76 -12.06 -15.16
N VAL A 285 -1.68 -12.73 -14.76
CA VAL A 285 -1.16 -12.75 -13.39
C VAL A 285 0.36 -12.62 -13.46
N ASN A 286 0.88 -11.40 -13.36
CA ASN A 286 2.31 -11.10 -13.30
C ASN A 286 2.69 -10.71 -11.87
N VAL A 287 2.47 -11.60 -10.91
CA VAL A 287 2.72 -11.40 -9.49
C VAL A 287 3.63 -12.49 -8.95
N GLY A 288 4.62 -12.10 -8.17
CA GLY A 288 5.52 -13.04 -7.49
C GLY A 288 6.19 -12.41 -6.29
N GLN A 289 6.94 -13.24 -5.57
CA GLN A 289 7.86 -12.73 -4.53
C GLN A 289 9.02 -11.99 -5.22
N PRO A 290 9.49 -10.85 -4.64
CA PRO A 290 10.67 -10.16 -5.15
C PRO A 290 11.84 -11.13 -5.36
N ALA A 291 12.52 -11.03 -6.51
CA ALA A 291 13.57 -11.98 -6.87
C ALA A 291 14.80 -11.93 -5.95
N ASP A 292 15.00 -10.78 -5.29
CA ASP A 292 16.05 -10.52 -4.30
C ASP A 292 15.63 -10.91 -2.87
N GLN A 293 14.41 -11.38 -2.68
CA GLN A 293 13.90 -11.78 -1.36
C GLN A 293 14.45 -13.12 -0.94
N ALA A 294 15.07 -13.16 0.24
CA ALA A 294 15.60 -14.39 0.81
C ALA A 294 14.49 -15.38 1.20
N GLY A 295 14.79 -16.68 1.12
CA GLY A 295 13.82 -17.73 1.49
C GLY A 295 13.50 -17.82 2.98
N TYR A 296 14.25 -17.11 3.81
CA TYR A 296 14.09 -17.03 5.27
C TYR A 296 13.44 -15.73 5.76
N GLU A 297 12.88 -14.92 4.86
CA GLU A 297 12.17 -13.68 5.26
C GLU A 297 10.97 -13.99 6.16
N VAL A 298 10.93 -13.32 7.34
CA VAL A 298 9.81 -13.44 8.30
C VAL A 298 8.60 -12.64 7.83
N ILE A 299 8.82 -11.56 7.08
CA ILE A 299 7.78 -10.72 6.47
C ILE A 299 7.98 -10.75 4.95
N PRO A 300 7.62 -11.85 4.27
CA PRO A 300 7.80 -11.96 2.84
C PRO A 300 6.78 -11.11 2.08
N TRP A 301 7.19 -10.61 0.93
CA TRP A 301 6.42 -9.73 0.05
C TRP A 301 5.99 -10.44 -1.23
N VAL A 302 4.93 -9.93 -1.82
CA VAL A 302 4.55 -10.18 -3.21
C VAL A 302 4.32 -8.85 -3.91
N MET A 303 4.68 -8.77 -5.18
CA MET A 303 4.51 -7.58 -5.99
C MET A 303 4.17 -7.92 -7.44
N GLY A 304 3.41 -7.05 -8.08
CA GLY A 304 3.10 -7.18 -9.50
C GLY A 304 1.69 -6.72 -9.87
N VAL A 305 1.21 -7.21 -11.01
CA VAL A 305 -0.05 -6.80 -11.63
C VAL A 305 -0.90 -8.02 -11.97
N LEU A 306 -2.20 -7.92 -11.69
CA LEU A 306 -3.22 -8.86 -12.16
C LEU A 306 -4.20 -8.12 -13.08
N LYS A 307 -4.64 -8.76 -14.18
CA LYS A 307 -5.66 -8.22 -15.10
C LYS A 307 -6.93 -9.05 -15.00
N LYS A 308 -8.04 -8.39 -14.63
CA LYS A 308 -9.37 -9.04 -14.58
C LYS A 308 -9.77 -9.55 -15.96
N LYS A 309 -10.39 -10.72 -16.01
CA LYS A 309 -10.92 -11.28 -17.26
C LYS A 309 -12.15 -10.53 -17.74
#